data_4a047724d8481551361fa92dd1032711
#
_entry.id   4a047724d8481551361fa92dd1032711
#
_cell.length_a   1.000
_cell.length_b   1.000
_cell.length_c   1.000
_cell.angle_alpha   90.00
_cell.angle_beta   90.00
_cell.angle_gamma   90.00
#
_symmetry.space_group_name_H-M   'P 1'
#
loop_
_entity.id
_entity.type
_entity.pdbx_description
1 polymer ?
#
loop_
_entity_poly.entity_id
_entity_poly.type
_entity_poly.pdbx_seq_one_letter_code
_entity_poly.pdbx_strand_id
1 'polypeptide(L)'
;MLGCASLGYMHAFGCVADVWWAMWLAGWPIGWLSLGESVCHTTYAAHTNHMRLHHLLVSLLLAMSVAASIHIQRSNTSTSVLEAAAALNDAAQVGAARQAAYQVRPMNDTHNRAPEGQAPVEALTSSVSAAPAGAQTQHGPRNVSSFAADASSDSAPSTTMSSFKQAEHKLLMIPGPIEVADDVLLSNAHPSMAHVSPDFIPVFGESIEMLRQVADAPSSQPFIIAGSGTLGWDLAAANLLEKDDDVLVLSTGYFGDSFAECIEAFGGKPKQLSAPAGSRPNLDEFASLLKEKKYKAVTITHVDTSTGILMDVPAVTNVVKSVSPDTLVILDGVCSVGSEEIHMDVWGVDFLLFASQKGIGIPPGLSLSLASPRAIQTFEKRSSPPAGFYTSWKKWLPVMKAYEGRTPAYFATPPTNLIYALHTSLKTMTQGQVSLSQRFQMHRDASKRVKKAIQDMGLEQLALPDSREDGVANGMTAVRYPKGLSAPDILPKMAQRGVVFGPGLHKDCKNEYFRIGHMGISVVDPSRGDIDTILKKLEEVLVEAGHKRT
;
A
#
# COMPACT_ATOMS: atom_id res chain seq x y z
N MET A 1 29.58 -31.98 1.87
CA MET A 1 29.20 -31.39 3.14
C MET A 1 29.91 -30.03 3.33
N LEU A 2 29.56 -29.03 2.57
CA LEU A 2 30.08 -27.65 2.69
C LEU A 2 29.02 -26.68 2.08
N GLY A 3 27.89 -26.52 2.74
CA GLY A 3 26.79 -25.72 2.21
C GLY A 3 25.85 -25.04 3.22
N CYS A 4 26.08 -25.16 4.52
CA CYS A 4 25.17 -24.59 5.54
C CYS A 4 25.80 -23.58 6.52
N ALA A 5 27.04 -23.13 6.29
CA ALA A 5 27.74 -22.24 7.23
C ALA A 5 27.70 -20.74 6.88
N SER A 6 27.18 -20.36 5.71
CA SER A 6 27.27 -18.96 5.23
C SER A 6 26.08 -18.04 5.59
N LEU A 7 24.94 -18.58 5.97
CA LEU A 7 23.76 -17.75 6.30
C LEU A 7 23.73 -17.22 7.76
N GLY A 8 24.47 -17.83 8.67
CA GLY A 8 24.55 -17.35 10.07
C GLY A 8 25.46 -16.13 10.26
N TYR A 9 26.38 -15.90 9.33
CA TYR A 9 27.37 -14.82 9.45
C TYR A 9 26.85 -13.43 9.02
N MET A 10 25.91 -13.37 8.10
CA MET A 10 25.39 -12.08 7.61
C MET A 10 24.45 -11.38 8.61
N HIS A 11 23.72 -12.11 9.45
CA HIS A 11 22.89 -11.48 10.48
C HIS A 11 23.67 -10.94 11.69
N ALA A 12 24.81 -11.53 12.00
CA ALA A 12 25.66 -11.03 13.09
C ALA A 12 26.41 -9.73 12.72
N PHE A 13 26.76 -9.55 11.46
CA PHE A 13 27.43 -8.33 10.98
C PHE A 13 26.47 -7.11 10.86
N GLY A 14 25.19 -7.31 10.56
CA GLY A 14 24.18 -6.24 10.53
C GLY A 14 24.02 -5.57 11.90
N CYS A 15 23.88 -6.34 12.96
CA CYS A 15 23.74 -5.81 14.33
C CYS A 15 24.99 -5.06 14.85
N VAL A 16 26.17 -5.40 14.38
CA VAL A 16 27.42 -4.72 14.79
C VAL A 16 27.54 -3.37 14.08
N ALA A 17 27.11 -3.27 12.82
CA ALA A 17 27.14 -2.01 12.07
C ALA A 17 26.20 -0.95 12.67
N ASP A 18 25.01 -1.34 13.13
CA ASP A 18 24.05 -0.41 13.74
C ASP A 18 24.57 0.13 15.10
N VAL A 19 25.28 -0.68 15.87
CA VAL A 19 25.92 -0.24 17.14
C VAL A 19 27.08 0.73 16.86
N TRP A 20 27.86 0.52 15.79
CA TRP A 20 28.93 1.42 15.38
C TRP A 20 28.40 2.78 14.92
N TRP A 21 27.29 2.79 14.22
CA TRP A 21 26.66 4.02 13.75
C TRP A 21 26.10 4.86 14.90
N ALA A 22 25.49 4.21 15.90
CA ALA A 22 25.00 4.87 17.10
C ALA A 22 26.13 5.44 17.97
N MET A 23 27.29 4.77 18.05
CA MET A 23 28.46 5.26 18.78
C MET A 23 29.15 6.44 18.07
N TRP A 24 29.16 6.46 16.73
CA TRP A 24 29.69 7.58 15.94
C TRP A 24 28.84 8.85 16.09
N LEU A 25 27.51 8.71 16.14
CA LEU A 25 26.58 9.82 16.37
C LEU A 25 26.68 10.41 17.78
N ALA A 26 27.13 9.62 18.76
CA ALA A 26 27.31 10.07 20.13
C ALA A 26 28.64 10.78 20.42
N GLY A 27 29.55 10.91 19.45
CA GLY A 27 30.77 11.68 19.57
C GLY A 27 31.83 11.08 20.53
N TRP A 28 31.91 9.78 20.68
CA TRP A 28 32.85 9.11 21.59
C TRP A 28 34.21 8.90 20.94
N PRO A 29 35.34 9.18 21.66
CA PRO A 29 36.67 9.03 21.09
C PRO A 29 37.08 7.56 20.97
N ILE A 30 37.63 7.20 19.80
CA ILE A 30 38.11 5.89 19.41
C ILE A 30 39.42 5.57 20.15
N GLY A 31 39.35 5.05 21.37
CA GLY A 31 40.55 4.79 22.19
C GLY A 31 40.61 3.42 22.86
N TRP A 32 39.65 2.50 22.65
CA TRP A 32 39.57 1.24 23.39
C TRP A 32 39.32 0.02 22.49
N LEU A 33 40.22 -0.28 21.58
CA LEU A 33 40.05 -1.35 20.58
C LEU A 33 40.92 -2.60 20.82
N SER A 34 41.46 -2.82 22.01
CA SER A 34 42.32 -4.01 22.26
C SER A 34 41.62 -5.17 23.03
N LEU A 35 40.34 -5.03 23.41
CA LEU A 35 39.60 -6.06 24.16
C LEU A 35 38.64 -6.92 23.33
N GLY A 36 38.45 -6.59 22.05
CA GLY A 36 37.49 -7.31 21.17
C GLY A 36 38.01 -8.63 20.61
N GLU A 37 39.32 -8.78 20.41
CA GLU A 37 39.88 -9.97 19.74
C GLU A 37 40.01 -11.21 20.64
N SER A 38 40.16 -11.05 21.95
CA SER A 38 40.26 -12.17 22.89
C SER A 38 38.92 -12.91 23.17
N VAL A 39 37.78 -12.29 22.87
CA VAL A 39 36.46 -12.92 23.12
C VAL A 39 36.00 -13.80 21.94
N CYS A 40 36.58 -13.61 20.76
CA CYS A 40 36.16 -14.33 19.54
C CYS A 40 36.74 -15.76 19.44
N HIS A 41 37.79 -16.08 20.18
CA HIS A 41 38.45 -17.40 20.10
C HIS A 41 37.96 -18.46 21.10
N THR A 42 37.09 -18.11 22.05
CA THR A 42 36.64 -19.01 23.12
C THR A 42 35.21 -19.56 22.94
N THR A 43 34.51 -19.25 21.85
CA THR A 43 33.08 -19.60 21.65
C THR A 43 32.85 -20.79 20.71
N TYR A 44 33.84 -21.66 20.50
CA TYR A 44 33.68 -22.86 19.67
C TYR A 44 33.47 -24.15 20.46
N ALA A 45 32.76 -24.10 21.57
CA ALA A 45 32.31 -25.30 22.26
C ALA A 45 30.95 -25.08 22.96
N ALA A 46 30.00 -25.89 22.55
CA ALA A 46 28.78 -26.27 23.25
C ALA A 46 27.52 -25.37 23.15
N HIS A 47 26.49 -26.04 22.74
CA HIS A 47 25.06 -25.72 22.51
C HIS A 47 24.26 -25.16 23.70
N THR A 48 24.89 -24.61 24.74
CA THR A 48 24.24 -24.08 25.95
C THR A 48 24.31 -22.55 26.11
N ASN A 49 24.80 -21.82 25.13
CA ASN A 49 25.16 -20.39 25.29
C ASN A 49 24.18 -19.36 24.73
N HIS A 50 23.05 -19.74 24.11
CA HIS A 50 22.07 -18.76 23.59
C HIS A 50 21.42 -17.94 24.73
N MET A 51 21.19 -18.53 25.87
CA MET A 51 20.63 -17.80 27.02
C MET A 51 21.64 -16.88 27.72
N ARG A 52 22.94 -17.24 27.74
CA ARG A 52 23.98 -16.40 28.36
C ARG A 52 24.28 -15.16 27.52
N LEU A 53 24.27 -15.27 26.19
CA LEU A 53 24.47 -14.12 25.29
C LEU A 53 23.32 -13.12 25.41
N HIS A 54 22.08 -13.61 25.54
CA HIS A 54 20.90 -12.77 25.73
C HIS A 54 20.93 -12.04 27.08
N HIS A 55 21.35 -12.72 28.16
CA HIS A 55 21.52 -12.09 29.49
C HIS A 55 22.64 -11.05 29.49
N LEU A 56 23.74 -11.29 28.76
CA LEU A 56 24.83 -10.31 28.63
C LEU A 56 24.40 -9.05 27.88
N LEU A 57 23.66 -9.22 26.78
CA LEU A 57 23.11 -8.11 25.98
C LEU A 57 22.09 -7.29 26.78
N VAL A 58 21.19 -7.92 27.51
CA VAL A 58 20.23 -7.23 28.35
C VAL A 58 20.92 -6.50 29.52
N SER A 59 21.95 -7.10 30.11
CA SER A 59 22.73 -6.47 31.19
C SER A 59 23.55 -5.29 30.68
N LEU A 60 24.08 -5.35 29.44
CA LEU A 60 24.81 -4.26 28.80
C LEU A 60 23.86 -3.10 28.45
N LEU A 61 22.67 -3.37 27.95
CA LEU A 61 21.64 -2.37 27.67
C LEU A 61 21.12 -1.68 28.94
N LEU A 62 20.99 -2.42 30.03
CA LEU A 62 20.64 -1.85 31.35
C LEU A 62 21.76 -0.97 31.89
N ALA A 63 23.02 -1.40 31.79
CA ALA A 63 24.17 -0.59 32.22
C ALA A 63 24.32 0.71 31.41
N MET A 64 24.06 0.66 30.09
CA MET A 64 24.07 1.83 29.21
C MET A 64 22.90 2.78 29.52
N SER A 65 21.72 2.26 29.86
CA SER A 65 20.58 3.06 30.28
C SER A 65 20.84 3.79 31.60
N VAL A 66 21.46 3.12 32.59
CA VAL A 66 21.86 3.72 33.88
C VAL A 66 22.95 4.78 33.67
N ALA A 67 23.93 4.54 32.82
CA ALA A 67 24.98 5.52 32.50
C ALA A 67 24.42 6.76 31.79
N ALA A 68 23.48 6.57 30.86
CA ALA A 68 22.77 7.67 30.21
C ALA A 68 21.93 8.49 31.21
N SER A 69 21.24 7.83 32.15
CA SER A 69 20.46 8.50 33.20
C SER A 69 21.34 9.31 34.15
N ILE A 70 22.54 8.82 34.51
CA ILE A 70 23.50 9.53 35.36
C ILE A 70 24.09 10.74 34.63
N HIS A 71 24.30 10.65 33.31
CA HIS A 71 24.82 11.76 32.50
C HIS A 71 23.78 12.87 32.32
N ILE A 72 22.50 12.51 32.17
CA ILE A 72 21.37 13.44 32.07
C ILE A 72 21.09 14.15 33.40
N GLN A 73 21.27 13.49 34.55
CA GLN A 73 21.17 14.14 35.87
C GLN A 73 22.25 15.19 36.13
N ARG A 74 23.36 15.17 35.38
CA ARG A 74 24.43 16.18 35.47
C ARG A 74 24.22 17.40 34.56
N SER A 75 23.30 17.32 33.60
CA SER A 75 22.89 18.45 32.74
C SER A 75 21.50 18.91 33.17
N ASN A 76 21.42 19.99 33.93
CA ASN A 76 20.26 20.63 34.53
C ASN A 76 19.15 21.00 33.50
N THR A 77 18.46 20.04 32.89
CA THR A 77 17.26 20.28 32.05
C THR A 77 16.15 19.27 32.34
N SER A 78 15.22 19.77 33.02
CA SER A 78 13.79 19.60 33.34
C SER A 78 12.97 18.40 32.81
N THR A 79 12.13 17.91 33.69
CA THR A 79 10.75 17.33 33.68
C THR A 79 10.33 16.33 32.60
N SER A 80 10.72 16.42 31.34
CA SER A 80 10.28 15.50 30.28
C SER A 80 11.00 14.13 30.27
N VAL A 81 12.12 14.03 30.96
CA VAL A 81 12.93 12.80 31.01
C VAL A 81 12.43 11.82 32.07
N LEU A 82 11.79 12.33 33.13
CA LEU A 82 11.16 11.49 34.17
C LEU A 82 9.90 10.77 33.65
N GLU A 83 9.15 11.40 32.77
CA GLU A 83 7.98 10.78 32.11
C GLU A 83 8.40 9.68 31.11
N ALA A 84 9.48 9.89 30.37
CA ALA A 84 10.01 8.87 29.46
C ALA A 84 10.61 7.66 30.22
N ALA A 85 11.23 7.87 31.37
CA ALA A 85 11.75 6.79 32.21
C ALA A 85 10.62 5.98 32.87
N ALA A 86 9.51 6.62 33.25
CA ALA A 86 8.33 5.95 33.78
C ALA A 86 7.64 5.06 32.72
N ALA A 87 7.50 5.54 31.48
CA ALA A 87 6.92 4.79 30.38
C ALA A 87 7.76 3.56 29.97
N LEU A 88 9.10 3.64 30.08
CA LEU A 88 10.01 2.50 29.84
C LEU A 88 9.94 1.45 30.95
N ASN A 89 9.72 1.86 32.19
CA ASN A 89 9.57 0.94 33.32
C ASN A 89 8.25 0.17 33.26
N ASP A 90 7.16 0.79 32.82
CA ASP A 90 5.86 0.16 32.60
C ASP A 90 5.93 -0.86 31.44
N ALA A 91 6.63 -0.54 30.35
CA ALA A 91 6.83 -1.46 29.23
C ALA A 91 7.65 -2.71 29.64
N ALA A 92 8.63 -2.55 30.52
CA ALA A 92 9.44 -3.66 31.04
C ALA A 92 8.62 -4.58 31.97
N GLN A 93 7.72 -4.05 32.80
CA GLN A 93 6.83 -4.83 33.66
C GLN A 93 5.78 -5.61 32.87
N VAL A 94 5.23 -5.06 31.78
CA VAL A 94 4.30 -5.75 30.87
C VAL A 94 5.01 -6.90 30.12
N GLY A 95 6.28 -6.73 29.75
CA GLY A 95 7.12 -7.77 29.15
C GLY A 95 7.35 -8.96 30.10
N ALA A 96 7.66 -8.69 31.37
CA ALA A 96 7.89 -9.70 32.40
C ALA A 96 6.60 -10.49 32.74
N ALA A 97 5.46 -9.81 32.80
CA ALA A 97 4.17 -10.46 33.07
C ALA A 97 3.70 -11.38 31.93
N ARG A 98 4.01 -11.05 30.68
CA ARG A 98 3.74 -11.93 29.52
C ARG A 98 4.63 -13.16 29.50
N GLN A 99 5.87 -13.08 29.98
CA GLN A 99 6.79 -14.21 30.01
C GLN A 99 6.45 -15.21 31.13
N ALA A 100 5.89 -14.76 32.25
CA ALA A 100 5.41 -15.62 33.34
C ALA A 100 4.16 -16.43 32.96
N ALA A 101 3.33 -15.95 32.03
CA ALA A 101 2.12 -16.63 31.57
C ALA A 101 2.41 -17.81 30.60
N TYR A 102 3.64 -17.94 30.10
CA TYR A 102 4.03 -18.99 29.12
C TYR A 102 4.74 -20.20 29.74
N GLN A 103 4.97 -20.21 31.06
CA GLN A 103 5.66 -21.32 31.74
C GLN A 103 4.72 -22.08 32.69
N VAL A 104 3.72 -22.80 32.20
CA VAL A 104 3.13 -23.93 32.94
C VAL A 104 2.49 -24.94 31.97
N ARG A 105 3.19 -26.01 31.62
CA ARG A 105 2.75 -27.41 31.64
C ARG A 105 3.82 -28.33 31.07
N PRO A 106 4.35 -29.31 31.85
CA PRO A 106 5.14 -30.39 31.31
C PRO A 106 4.21 -31.53 30.85
N MET A 107 4.45 -32.03 29.64
CA MET A 107 3.94 -33.35 29.22
C MET A 107 4.94 -34.44 29.56
N ASN A 108 4.49 -35.47 30.27
CA ASN A 108 5.23 -36.66 30.59
C ASN A 108 5.46 -37.53 29.34
N ASP A 109 6.72 -37.88 29.14
CA ASP A 109 7.16 -39.01 28.28
C ASP A 109 6.97 -40.33 28.99
N THR A 110 6.38 -41.32 28.30
CA THR A 110 6.69 -42.73 28.56
C THR A 110 6.78 -43.52 27.25
N HIS A 111 7.97 -44.01 27.01
CA HIS A 111 8.49 -45.10 26.16
C HIS A 111 7.52 -46.08 25.49
N ASN A 112 7.71 -46.48 24.18
CA ASN A 112 8.46 -47.67 23.82
C ASN A 112 8.55 -47.93 22.30
N ARG A 113 9.77 -48.20 21.85
CA ARG A 113 10.31 -49.06 20.77
C ARG A 113 9.42 -49.55 19.63
N ALA A 114 9.98 -49.35 18.43
CA ALA A 114 9.70 -50.03 17.16
C ALA A 114 10.04 -51.57 17.20
N PRO A 115 9.60 -52.38 16.21
CA PRO A 115 10.40 -52.57 15.02
C PRO A 115 9.62 -52.75 13.68
N GLU A 116 10.41 -52.78 12.63
CA GLU A 116 10.24 -52.90 11.19
C GLU A 116 9.26 -53.97 10.67
N GLY A 117 8.67 -53.71 9.46
CA GLY A 117 8.02 -54.73 8.64
C GLY A 117 7.35 -54.16 7.38
N GLN A 118 7.86 -54.57 6.26
CA GLN A 118 7.58 -54.23 4.86
C GLN A 118 6.12 -54.41 4.37
N ALA A 119 5.82 -53.69 3.29
CA ALA A 119 4.67 -53.67 2.40
C ALA A 119 4.18 -55.06 1.85
N PRO A 120 3.11 -55.21 1.01
CA PRO A 120 2.66 -54.31 -0.05
C PRO A 120 1.13 -54.17 -0.26
N VAL A 121 0.80 -53.30 -1.20
CA VAL A 121 -0.39 -53.01 -2.00
C VAL A 121 -1.33 -54.18 -2.27
N GLU A 122 -2.65 -53.98 -2.14
CA GLU A 122 -3.64 -54.46 -3.12
C GLU A 122 -4.97 -53.67 -3.06
N ALA A 123 -5.48 -53.41 -4.26
CA ALA A 123 -6.73 -52.72 -4.55
C ALA A 123 -7.94 -53.66 -4.36
N LEU A 124 -9.06 -53.09 -3.93
CA LEU A 124 -10.36 -53.73 -4.18
C LEU A 124 -11.46 -52.67 -4.44
N THR A 125 -11.98 -52.81 -5.63
CA THR A 125 -13.17 -52.16 -6.19
C THR A 125 -14.46 -52.90 -5.79
N SER A 126 -15.60 -52.18 -5.99
CA SER A 126 -16.99 -52.63 -6.09
C SER A 126 -17.74 -52.89 -4.74
N SER A 127 -19.02 -52.59 -4.59
CA SER A 127 -20.16 -52.47 -5.50
C SER A 127 -21.39 -51.93 -4.72
N VAL A 128 -22.26 -51.32 -5.50
CA VAL A 128 -23.63 -50.87 -5.22
C VAL A 128 -24.53 -51.95 -4.60
N SER A 129 -25.40 -51.55 -3.65
CA SER A 129 -26.69 -52.20 -3.51
C SER A 129 -27.73 -51.29 -2.82
N ALA A 130 -28.93 -51.30 -3.38
CA ALA A 130 -30.08 -50.44 -3.06
C ALA A 130 -30.93 -50.96 -1.90
N ALA A 131 -31.67 -50.03 -1.34
CA ALA A 131 -32.86 -49.96 -0.52
C ALA A 131 -33.56 -51.25 0.00
N PRO A 132 -34.45 -51.18 1.03
CA PRO A 132 -35.82 -50.67 0.80
C PRO A 132 -36.48 -49.86 1.94
N ALA A 133 -37.62 -49.28 1.53
CA ALA A 133 -38.53 -48.39 2.21
C ALA A 133 -39.29 -48.97 3.43
N GLY A 134 -39.80 -48.05 4.26
CA GLY A 134 -41.05 -48.24 4.93
C GLY A 134 -41.11 -48.00 6.44
N ALA A 135 -41.64 -46.85 6.85
CA ALA A 135 -42.63 -46.79 7.96
C ALA A 135 -43.25 -45.36 8.01
N GLN A 136 -44.52 -45.30 7.68
CA GLN A 136 -45.42 -44.16 7.90
C GLN A 136 -45.78 -44.06 9.37
N THR A 137 -45.77 -42.84 9.93
CA THR A 137 -46.64 -42.51 11.08
C THR A 137 -47.36 -41.20 10.78
N GLN A 138 -48.68 -41.35 10.74
CA GLN A 138 -49.67 -40.27 10.59
C GLN A 138 -49.75 -39.45 11.88
N HIS A 139 -49.76 -38.13 11.76
CA HIS A 139 -50.46 -37.26 12.70
C HIS A 139 -51.26 -36.21 11.94
N GLY A 140 -52.52 -36.11 12.28
CA GLY A 140 -53.60 -35.40 11.62
C GLY A 140 -53.57 -33.87 11.75
N PRO A 141 -54.47 -33.18 11.05
CA PRO A 141 -54.42 -31.75 10.84
C PRO A 141 -54.94 -30.94 12.05
N ARG A 142 -54.23 -29.90 12.44
CA ARG A 142 -54.77 -28.87 13.32
C ARG A 142 -55.34 -27.71 12.49
N ASN A 143 -56.58 -27.36 12.82
CA ASN A 143 -57.37 -26.30 12.25
C ASN A 143 -56.69 -24.95 12.19
N VAL A 144 -56.72 -24.34 11.03
CA VAL A 144 -56.43 -22.92 10.83
C VAL A 144 -57.76 -22.17 10.87
N SER A 145 -58.00 -21.42 11.95
CA SER A 145 -59.08 -20.45 12.02
C SER A 145 -58.65 -19.17 11.30
N SER A 146 -59.47 -18.78 10.34
CA SER A 146 -59.43 -17.52 9.60
C SER A 146 -59.49 -16.30 10.51
N PHE A 147 -58.52 -15.40 10.43
CA PHE A 147 -58.73 -14.01 10.80
C PHE A 147 -58.69 -13.15 9.53
N ALA A 148 -59.78 -12.47 9.31
CA ALA A 148 -59.96 -11.49 8.26
C ALA A 148 -59.02 -10.29 8.52
N ALA A 149 -58.37 -9.84 7.44
CA ALA A 149 -57.50 -8.68 7.46
C ALA A 149 -58.33 -7.40 7.46
N ASP A 150 -58.16 -6.57 8.46
CA ASP A 150 -58.47 -5.16 8.38
C ASP A 150 -57.25 -4.45 7.72
N ALA A 151 -57.53 -3.89 6.56
CA ALA A 151 -56.58 -3.06 5.86
C ALA A 151 -56.59 -1.66 6.49
N SER A 152 -55.74 -1.44 7.48
CA SER A 152 -55.32 -0.11 7.90
C SER A 152 -53.91 0.17 7.33
N SER A 153 -53.82 1.26 6.60
CA SER A 153 -52.61 1.82 6.02
C SER A 153 -51.57 2.13 7.09
N ASP A 154 -50.69 1.17 7.37
CA ASP A 154 -49.46 1.46 8.12
C ASP A 154 -48.35 1.83 7.12
N SER A 155 -48.00 3.10 7.13
CA SER A 155 -46.81 3.62 6.55
C SER A 155 -45.63 2.79 7.05
N ALA A 156 -44.86 2.20 6.14
CA ALA A 156 -43.61 1.53 6.44
C ALA A 156 -42.76 2.41 7.38
N PRO A 157 -42.15 1.85 8.43
CA PRO A 157 -41.27 2.64 9.28
C PRO A 157 -40.15 3.15 8.40
N SER A 158 -40.10 4.48 8.22
CA SER A 158 -38.93 5.19 7.73
C SER A 158 -37.81 4.81 8.66
N THR A 159 -36.98 3.88 8.22
CA THR A 159 -35.70 3.58 8.91
C THR A 159 -34.86 4.85 8.76
N THR A 160 -34.97 5.73 9.75
CA THR A 160 -33.97 6.80 9.92
C THR A 160 -32.63 6.10 10.02
N MET A 161 -31.88 6.06 8.92
CA MET A 161 -30.48 5.68 8.94
C MET A 161 -29.84 6.56 9.99
N SER A 162 -29.37 5.97 11.08
CA SER A 162 -28.54 6.67 12.06
C SER A 162 -27.40 7.28 11.25
N SER A 163 -27.33 8.61 11.19
CA SER A 163 -26.32 9.30 10.41
C SER A 163 -24.96 8.99 11.06
N PHE A 164 -24.23 8.00 10.49
CA PHE A 164 -22.83 7.79 10.85
C PHE A 164 -22.09 9.11 10.58
N LYS A 165 -21.35 9.58 11.56
CA LYS A 165 -20.52 10.75 11.43
C LYS A 165 -19.13 10.42 11.98
N GLN A 166 -18.12 10.72 11.22
CA GLN A 166 -16.73 10.56 11.66
C GLN A 166 -16.45 11.42 12.88
N ALA A 167 -15.57 10.93 13.77
CA ALA A 167 -15.04 11.76 14.86
C ALA A 167 -14.31 12.98 14.30
N GLU A 168 -14.28 14.07 15.06
CA GLU A 168 -13.51 15.25 14.69
C GLU A 168 -12.04 14.90 14.50
N HIS A 169 -11.49 15.31 13.39
CA HIS A 169 -10.10 15.05 13.02
C HIS A 169 -9.54 16.21 12.16
N LYS A 170 -8.24 16.22 11.99
CA LYS A 170 -7.59 17.18 11.10
C LYS A 170 -7.89 16.80 9.66
N LEU A 171 -8.28 17.77 8.84
CA LEU A 171 -8.53 17.60 7.41
C LEU A 171 -7.26 17.11 6.70
N LEU A 172 -7.34 15.91 6.13
CA LEU A 172 -6.21 15.21 5.56
C LEU A 172 -6.02 15.57 4.09
N MET A 173 -5.17 16.53 3.81
CA MET A 173 -4.89 17.05 2.46
C MET A 173 -3.47 16.75 2.00
N ILE A 174 -2.97 15.56 2.34
CA ILE A 174 -1.76 14.96 1.75
C ILE A 174 -2.14 14.20 0.47
N PRO A 175 -1.21 13.95 -0.47
CA PRO A 175 -1.51 13.15 -1.67
C PRO A 175 -1.70 11.64 -1.39
N GLY A 176 -2.29 11.30 -0.28
CA GLY A 176 -2.64 9.95 0.18
C GLY A 176 -1.78 9.44 1.36
N PRO A 177 -2.47 8.77 2.34
CA PRO A 177 -3.92 8.52 2.36
C PRO A 177 -4.76 9.80 2.29
N ILE A 178 -5.96 9.71 1.72
CA ILE A 178 -6.88 10.84 1.58
C ILE A 178 -8.08 10.72 2.51
N GLU A 179 -8.90 11.77 2.57
CA GLU A 179 -10.21 11.73 3.22
C GLU A 179 -11.07 10.60 2.65
N VAL A 180 -11.80 9.92 3.52
CA VAL A 180 -12.70 8.81 3.16
C VAL A 180 -14.14 9.21 3.45
N ALA A 181 -15.06 8.88 2.57
CA ALA A 181 -16.48 9.18 2.74
C ALA A 181 -17.10 8.38 3.90
N ASP A 182 -18.11 8.95 4.55
CA ASP A 182 -18.77 8.36 5.73
C ASP A 182 -19.40 6.99 5.44
N ASP A 183 -20.04 6.84 4.29
CA ASP A 183 -20.64 5.58 3.83
C ASP A 183 -19.60 4.48 3.57
N VAL A 184 -18.45 4.85 3.06
CA VAL A 184 -17.30 3.95 2.86
C VAL A 184 -16.73 3.49 4.20
N LEU A 185 -16.55 4.41 5.17
CA LEU A 185 -16.11 4.04 6.52
C LEU A 185 -17.13 3.18 7.26
N LEU A 186 -18.41 3.47 7.11
CA LEU A 186 -19.48 2.64 7.67
C LEU A 186 -19.45 1.24 7.07
N SER A 187 -19.23 1.11 5.76
CA SER A 187 -19.08 -0.19 5.10
C SER A 187 -17.83 -0.94 5.58
N ASN A 188 -16.73 -0.23 5.87
CA ASN A 188 -15.55 -0.84 6.46
C ASN A 188 -15.78 -1.36 7.89
N ALA A 189 -16.76 -0.81 8.60
CA ALA A 189 -17.17 -1.24 9.94
C ALA A 189 -18.11 -2.47 9.92
N HIS A 190 -18.31 -3.10 8.75
CA HIS A 190 -19.10 -4.32 8.59
C HIS A 190 -18.64 -5.41 9.59
N PRO A 191 -19.57 -6.16 10.21
CA PRO A 191 -19.21 -7.31 11.04
C PRO A 191 -18.28 -8.28 10.31
N SER A 192 -17.36 -8.92 11.03
CA SER A 192 -16.45 -9.91 10.46
C SER A 192 -17.24 -11.03 9.78
N MET A 193 -16.87 -11.39 8.56
CA MET A 193 -17.59 -12.34 7.72
C MET A 193 -16.66 -13.39 7.12
N ALA A 194 -17.17 -14.59 6.94
CA ALA A 194 -16.48 -15.64 6.22
C ALA A 194 -16.33 -15.25 4.74
N HIS A 195 -15.12 -15.33 4.20
CA HIS A 195 -14.84 -15.00 2.79
C HIS A 195 -15.55 -15.91 1.80
N VAL A 196 -16.05 -17.07 2.23
CA VAL A 196 -16.85 -18.02 1.44
C VAL A 196 -18.35 -17.88 1.67
N SER A 197 -18.79 -16.85 2.42
CA SER A 197 -20.21 -16.59 2.65
C SER A 197 -20.93 -16.25 1.34
N PRO A 198 -22.16 -16.77 1.14
CA PRO A 198 -23.01 -16.38 0.01
C PRO A 198 -23.24 -14.86 -0.10
N ASP A 199 -23.22 -14.14 1.03
CA ASP A 199 -23.41 -12.68 1.04
C ASP A 199 -22.13 -11.92 0.62
N PHE A 200 -20.96 -12.49 0.86
CA PHE A 200 -19.68 -11.85 0.50
C PHE A 200 -19.26 -12.10 -0.95
N ILE A 201 -19.54 -13.29 -1.48
CA ILE A 201 -19.12 -13.68 -2.83
C ILE A 201 -19.58 -12.69 -3.91
N PRO A 202 -20.85 -12.23 -3.94
CA PRO A 202 -21.31 -11.21 -4.89
C PRO A 202 -20.55 -9.89 -4.74
N VAL A 203 -20.34 -9.42 -3.50
CA VAL A 203 -19.64 -8.16 -3.20
C VAL A 203 -18.22 -8.16 -3.78
N PHE A 204 -17.50 -9.28 -3.60
CA PHE A 204 -16.15 -9.40 -4.15
C PHE A 204 -16.17 -9.47 -5.69
N GLY A 205 -17.07 -10.28 -6.27
CA GLY A 205 -17.22 -10.41 -7.72
C GLY A 205 -17.60 -9.10 -8.39
N GLU A 206 -18.56 -8.36 -7.86
CA GLU A 206 -18.97 -7.04 -8.35
C GLU A 206 -17.82 -6.02 -8.25
N SER A 207 -17.02 -6.08 -7.17
CA SER A 207 -15.82 -5.23 -7.03
C SER A 207 -14.82 -5.50 -8.14
N ILE A 208 -14.59 -6.77 -8.50
CA ILE A 208 -13.72 -7.17 -9.63
C ILE A 208 -14.25 -6.58 -10.94
N GLU A 209 -15.54 -6.67 -11.20
CA GLU A 209 -16.18 -6.14 -12.42
C GLU A 209 -16.09 -4.61 -12.51
N MET A 210 -16.38 -3.91 -11.42
CA MET A 210 -16.33 -2.44 -11.36
C MET A 210 -14.92 -1.86 -11.52
N LEU A 211 -13.88 -2.57 -11.11
CA LEU A 211 -12.49 -2.12 -11.33
C LEU A 211 -12.17 -1.91 -12.82
N ARG A 212 -12.70 -2.75 -13.71
CA ARG A 212 -12.52 -2.57 -15.17
C ARG A 212 -13.11 -1.26 -15.66
N GLN A 213 -14.25 -0.84 -15.10
CA GLN A 213 -14.92 0.40 -15.51
C GLN A 213 -14.09 1.63 -15.12
N VAL A 214 -13.45 1.62 -13.94
CA VAL A 214 -12.67 2.77 -13.45
C VAL A 214 -11.47 3.09 -14.33
N ALA A 215 -10.90 2.10 -15.02
CA ALA A 215 -9.70 2.25 -15.85
C ALA A 215 -9.97 2.04 -17.35
N ASP A 216 -11.24 1.95 -17.77
CA ASP A 216 -11.66 1.62 -19.14
C ASP A 216 -10.87 0.40 -19.70
N ALA A 217 -10.98 -0.71 -18.98
CA ALA A 217 -10.19 -1.93 -19.20
C ALA A 217 -11.06 -3.20 -19.30
N PRO A 218 -12.07 -3.25 -20.20
CA PRO A 218 -13.03 -4.36 -20.26
C PRO A 218 -12.38 -5.73 -20.53
N SER A 219 -11.23 -5.76 -21.21
CA SER A 219 -10.54 -7.02 -21.54
C SER A 219 -9.61 -7.54 -20.42
N SER A 220 -9.32 -6.71 -19.42
CA SER A 220 -8.30 -7.00 -18.43
C SER A 220 -8.78 -7.89 -17.28
N GLN A 221 -7.87 -8.64 -16.68
CA GLN A 221 -8.09 -9.41 -15.45
C GLN A 221 -7.75 -8.57 -14.21
N PRO A 222 -8.72 -8.23 -13.37
CA PRO A 222 -8.46 -7.54 -12.12
C PRO A 222 -7.91 -8.45 -11.03
N PHE A 223 -7.09 -7.86 -10.13
CA PHE A 223 -6.64 -8.48 -8.90
C PHE A 223 -6.88 -7.52 -7.73
N ILE A 224 -7.45 -8.03 -6.63
CA ILE A 224 -7.70 -7.33 -5.37
C ILE A 224 -6.98 -8.11 -4.28
N ILE A 225 -5.85 -7.60 -3.81
CA ILE A 225 -4.95 -8.32 -2.90
C ILE A 225 -4.64 -7.45 -1.68
N ALA A 226 -4.63 -8.06 -0.49
CA ALA A 226 -4.25 -7.36 0.74
C ALA A 226 -2.78 -6.90 0.66
N GLY A 227 -2.57 -5.60 0.78
CA GLY A 227 -1.23 -4.99 0.70
C GLY A 227 -1.28 -3.50 0.40
N SER A 228 -0.12 -2.87 0.38
CA SER A 228 0.05 -1.49 -0.08
C SER A 228 0.13 -1.39 -1.60
N GLY A 229 0.14 -0.16 -2.15
CA GLY A 229 0.40 0.05 -3.57
C GLY A 229 1.74 -0.53 -4.04
N THR A 230 2.75 -0.54 -3.17
CA THR A 230 4.08 -1.12 -3.43
C THR A 230 4.01 -2.62 -3.77
N LEU A 231 3.05 -3.37 -3.20
CA LEU A 231 2.80 -4.76 -3.60
C LEU A 231 2.48 -4.88 -5.10
N GLY A 232 1.95 -3.84 -5.74
CA GLY A 232 1.71 -3.83 -7.18
C GLY A 232 3.00 -3.91 -8.00
N TRP A 233 4.09 -3.32 -7.52
CA TRP A 233 5.42 -3.46 -8.12
C TRP A 233 5.95 -4.89 -7.99
N ASP A 234 5.83 -5.48 -6.78
CA ASP A 234 6.18 -6.88 -6.56
C ASP A 234 5.37 -7.81 -7.47
N LEU A 235 4.06 -7.54 -7.65
CA LEU A 235 3.20 -8.30 -8.55
C LEU A 235 3.67 -8.20 -10.01
N ALA A 236 4.04 -7.00 -10.48
CA ALA A 236 4.58 -6.80 -11.82
C ALA A 236 5.89 -7.57 -12.00
N ALA A 237 6.85 -7.34 -11.09
CA ALA A 237 8.18 -7.96 -11.17
C ALA A 237 8.11 -9.49 -11.05
N ALA A 238 7.36 -10.02 -10.07
CA ALA A 238 7.27 -11.46 -9.83
C ALA A 238 6.61 -12.23 -10.99
N ASN A 239 5.64 -11.63 -11.70
CA ASN A 239 4.84 -12.35 -12.68
C ASN A 239 5.20 -12.03 -14.13
N LEU A 240 5.68 -10.83 -14.43
CA LEU A 240 5.95 -10.39 -15.81
C LEU A 240 7.43 -10.38 -16.18
N LEU A 241 8.32 -10.35 -15.17
CA LEU A 241 9.77 -10.33 -15.38
C LEU A 241 10.39 -11.66 -14.97
N GLU A 242 11.48 -12.01 -15.64
CA GLU A 242 12.37 -13.10 -15.26
C GLU A 242 13.74 -12.54 -14.89
N LYS A 243 14.57 -13.37 -14.25
CA LYS A 243 15.92 -12.96 -13.89
C LYS A 243 16.68 -12.48 -15.15
N ASP A 244 17.44 -11.40 -14.98
CA ASP A 244 18.23 -10.76 -16.02
C ASP A 244 17.43 -10.06 -17.14
N ASP A 245 16.10 -9.98 -17.05
CA ASP A 245 15.30 -9.18 -17.99
C ASP A 245 15.67 -7.70 -17.88
N ASP A 246 15.88 -7.06 -19.03
CA ASP A 246 16.09 -5.62 -19.11
C ASP A 246 14.77 -4.87 -19.06
N VAL A 247 14.68 -3.86 -18.20
CA VAL A 247 13.49 -3.02 -18.04
C VAL A 247 13.87 -1.54 -18.17
N LEU A 248 13.13 -0.78 -18.96
CA LEU A 248 13.32 0.66 -19.08
C LEU A 248 12.34 1.38 -18.15
N VAL A 249 12.86 2.14 -17.19
CA VAL A 249 12.08 2.84 -16.17
C VAL A 249 12.03 4.32 -16.50
N LEU A 250 10.84 4.86 -16.76
CA LEU A 250 10.62 6.31 -16.88
C LEU A 250 10.35 6.90 -15.50
N SER A 251 11.33 7.64 -14.94
CA SER A 251 11.25 8.20 -13.60
C SER A 251 11.06 9.72 -13.63
N THR A 252 10.04 10.18 -12.89
CA THR A 252 9.76 11.61 -12.63
C THR A 252 9.91 11.95 -11.15
N GLY A 253 10.40 10.99 -10.33
CA GLY A 253 10.61 11.19 -8.90
C GLY A 253 10.84 9.91 -8.11
N TYR A 254 10.57 10.00 -6.81
CA TYR A 254 10.84 8.96 -5.82
C TYR A 254 10.21 7.60 -6.16
N PHE A 255 8.96 7.60 -6.67
CA PHE A 255 8.25 6.34 -6.90
C PHE A 255 8.75 5.62 -8.16
N GLY A 256 9.15 6.35 -9.19
CA GLY A 256 9.84 5.75 -10.34
C GLY A 256 11.19 5.17 -9.95
N ASP A 257 11.98 5.88 -9.13
CA ASP A 257 13.27 5.40 -8.62
C ASP A 257 13.09 4.12 -7.78
N SER A 258 12.13 4.11 -6.86
CA SER A 258 11.85 2.94 -6.00
C SER A 258 11.30 1.75 -6.78
N PHE A 259 10.59 1.98 -7.88
CA PHE A 259 10.16 0.87 -8.74
C PHE A 259 11.37 0.21 -9.43
N ALA A 260 12.39 0.98 -9.81
CA ALA A 260 13.64 0.41 -10.31
C ALA A 260 14.33 -0.46 -9.25
N GLU A 261 14.43 0.00 -8.00
CA GLU A 261 14.95 -0.79 -6.88
C GLU A 261 14.18 -2.11 -6.68
N CYS A 262 12.85 -2.07 -6.82
CA CYS A 262 12.02 -3.28 -6.77
C CYS A 262 12.38 -4.25 -7.89
N ILE A 263 12.54 -3.77 -9.13
CA ILE A 263 12.93 -4.60 -10.28
C ILE A 263 14.28 -5.29 -10.01
N GLU A 264 15.27 -4.56 -9.47
CA GLU A 264 16.57 -5.11 -9.07
C GLU A 264 16.43 -6.20 -7.99
N ALA A 265 15.58 -5.96 -6.99
CA ALA A 265 15.32 -6.93 -5.92
C ALA A 265 14.76 -8.26 -6.44
N PHE A 266 14.02 -8.25 -7.56
CA PHE A 266 13.52 -9.43 -8.25
C PHE A 266 14.51 -10.00 -9.30
N GLY A 267 15.72 -9.42 -9.41
CA GLY A 267 16.77 -9.88 -10.30
C GLY A 267 16.68 -9.37 -11.74
N GLY A 268 15.82 -8.41 -12.02
CA GLY A 268 15.77 -7.67 -13.29
C GLY A 268 16.89 -6.64 -13.40
N LYS A 269 17.07 -6.08 -14.60
CA LYS A 269 18.09 -5.07 -14.93
C LYS A 269 17.42 -3.76 -15.34
N PRO A 270 17.08 -2.86 -14.39
CA PRO A 270 16.47 -1.59 -14.75
C PRO A 270 17.49 -0.63 -15.37
N LYS A 271 17.10 0.01 -16.45
CA LYS A 271 17.73 1.21 -16.99
C LYS A 271 16.78 2.38 -16.72
N GLN A 272 17.21 3.36 -15.95
CA GLN A 272 16.38 4.54 -15.69
C GLN A 272 16.62 5.62 -16.74
N LEU A 273 15.53 6.21 -17.23
CA LEU A 273 15.49 7.49 -17.91
C LEU A 273 14.77 8.47 -17.01
N SER A 274 15.53 9.27 -16.28
CA SER A 274 15.05 10.22 -15.28
C SER A 274 15.01 11.63 -15.84
N ALA A 275 13.97 12.38 -15.44
CA ALA A 275 13.89 13.82 -15.71
C ALA A 275 14.35 14.63 -14.47
N PRO A 276 14.75 15.90 -14.64
CA PRO A 276 14.89 16.82 -13.53
C PRO A 276 13.60 16.94 -12.73
N ALA A 277 13.71 17.21 -11.41
CA ALA A 277 12.52 17.37 -10.56
C ALA A 277 11.58 18.44 -11.12
N GLY A 278 10.34 18.06 -11.38
CA GLY A 278 9.34 18.94 -11.98
C GLY A 278 9.21 18.86 -13.50
N SER A 279 9.90 17.91 -14.17
CA SER A 279 9.82 17.68 -15.62
C SER A 279 9.48 16.24 -15.97
N ARG A 280 9.13 16.01 -17.24
CA ARG A 280 8.96 14.69 -17.88
C ARG A 280 10.25 14.24 -18.57
N PRO A 281 10.54 12.93 -18.67
CA PRO A 281 11.60 12.40 -19.53
C PRO A 281 11.38 12.77 -21.01
N ASN A 282 12.49 12.95 -21.73
CA ASN A 282 12.44 13.28 -23.15
C ASN A 282 12.03 12.04 -24.00
N LEU A 283 11.02 12.19 -24.86
CA LEU A 283 10.49 11.09 -25.68
C LEU A 283 11.43 10.66 -26.82
N ASP A 284 12.26 11.56 -27.35
CA ASP A 284 13.22 11.21 -28.41
C ASP A 284 14.38 10.37 -27.83
N GLU A 285 14.83 10.72 -26.63
CA GLU A 285 15.82 9.92 -25.88
C GLU A 285 15.23 8.55 -25.52
N PHE A 286 13.98 8.52 -25.06
CA PHE A 286 13.25 7.28 -24.80
C PHE A 286 13.16 6.40 -26.04
N ALA A 287 12.81 6.96 -27.20
CA ALA A 287 12.74 6.24 -28.48
C ALA A 287 14.12 5.70 -28.90
N SER A 288 15.18 6.47 -28.64
CA SER A 288 16.56 6.07 -28.94
C SER A 288 16.99 4.87 -28.10
N LEU A 289 16.72 4.88 -26.79
CA LEU A 289 17.01 3.75 -25.89
C LEU A 289 16.26 2.47 -26.32
N LEU A 290 15.00 2.59 -26.74
CA LEU A 290 14.23 1.44 -27.24
C LEU A 290 14.77 0.86 -28.55
N LYS A 291 15.46 1.67 -29.38
CA LYS A 291 16.11 1.19 -30.62
C LYS A 291 17.44 0.50 -30.35
N GLU A 292 18.16 0.95 -29.32
CA GLU A 292 19.49 0.42 -28.98
C GLU A 292 19.42 -0.99 -28.41
N LYS A 293 18.35 -1.30 -27.66
CA LYS A 293 18.23 -2.54 -26.90
C LYS A 293 16.79 -3.00 -26.82
N LYS A 294 16.59 -4.33 -26.85
CA LYS A 294 15.29 -4.94 -26.57
C LYS A 294 15.03 -4.98 -25.06
N TYR A 295 14.02 -4.27 -24.61
CA TYR A 295 13.55 -4.32 -23.22
C TYR A 295 12.37 -5.26 -23.08
N LYS A 296 12.32 -6.01 -21.97
CA LYS A 296 11.17 -6.85 -21.60
C LYS A 296 9.95 -6.01 -21.29
N ALA A 297 10.14 -4.92 -20.57
CA ALA A 297 9.08 -4.00 -20.18
C ALA A 297 9.59 -2.55 -20.11
N VAL A 298 8.64 -1.62 -20.23
CA VAL A 298 8.76 -0.21 -19.82
C VAL A 298 7.85 -0.01 -18.61
N THR A 299 8.35 0.65 -17.56
CA THR A 299 7.54 1.09 -16.44
C THR A 299 7.33 2.60 -16.48
N ILE A 300 6.11 3.04 -16.21
CA ILE A 300 5.69 4.45 -16.21
C ILE A 300 5.00 4.73 -14.89
N THR A 301 5.50 5.68 -14.10
CA THR A 301 4.74 6.23 -12.98
C THR A 301 3.84 7.34 -13.52
N HIS A 302 2.53 7.07 -13.66
CA HIS A 302 1.57 7.99 -14.30
C HIS A 302 1.55 9.36 -13.61
N VAL A 303 1.36 9.37 -12.29
CA VAL A 303 1.57 10.53 -11.43
C VAL A 303 2.57 10.16 -10.34
N ASP A 304 3.76 10.75 -10.37
CA ASP A 304 4.68 10.59 -9.25
C ASP A 304 4.24 11.45 -8.07
N THR A 305 3.83 10.79 -6.99
CA THR A 305 3.31 11.47 -5.79
C THR A 305 4.36 12.38 -5.13
N SER A 306 5.66 12.17 -5.41
CA SER A 306 6.71 13.02 -4.87
C SER A 306 6.78 14.39 -5.56
N THR A 307 6.50 14.46 -6.85
CA THR A 307 6.66 15.68 -7.65
C THR A 307 5.35 16.27 -8.18
N GLY A 308 4.30 15.45 -8.29
CA GLY A 308 3.03 15.83 -8.93
C GLY A 308 3.12 15.92 -10.45
N ILE A 309 4.15 15.34 -11.06
CA ILE A 309 4.28 15.28 -12.52
C ILE A 309 3.39 14.18 -13.07
N LEU A 310 2.62 14.50 -14.09
CA LEU A 310 1.74 13.64 -14.85
C LEU A 310 2.42 13.24 -16.16
N MET A 311 2.64 11.95 -16.40
CA MET A 311 3.19 11.43 -17.64
C MET A 311 2.13 11.36 -18.75
N ASP A 312 2.53 11.69 -19.98
CA ASP A 312 1.72 11.47 -21.18
C ASP A 312 1.81 9.99 -21.61
N VAL A 313 0.97 9.15 -21.00
CA VAL A 313 0.96 7.71 -21.26
C VAL A 313 0.63 7.39 -22.73
N PRO A 314 -0.35 8.02 -23.39
CA PRO A 314 -0.59 7.84 -24.82
C PRO A 314 0.65 8.08 -25.69
N ALA A 315 1.38 9.19 -25.45
CA ALA A 315 2.60 9.48 -26.21
C ALA A 315 3.68 8.40 -25.99
N VAL A 316 3.92 8.00 -24.74
CA VAL A 316 4.88 6.94 -24.39
C VAL A 316 4.50 5.62 -25.04
N THR A 317 3.24 5.19 -24.94
CA THR A 317 2.79 3.90 -25.51
C THR A 317 2.82 3.90 -27.04
N ASN A 318 2.57 5.04 -27.69
CA ASN A 318 2.72 5.18 -29.14
C ASN A 318 4.18 4.99 -29.58
N VAL A 319 5.15 5.50 -28.82
CA VAL A 319 6.58 5.24 -29.08
C VAL A 319 6.88 3.75 -28.92
N VAL A 320 6.42 3.10 -27.83
CA VAL A 320 6.61 1.66 -27.62
C VAL A 320 6.02 0.85 -28.78
N LYS A 321 4.77 1.13 -29.16
CA LYS A 321 4.08 0.43 -30.27
C LYS A 321 4.83 0.56 -31.58
N SER A 322 5.43 1.72 -31.87
CA SER A 322 6.12 1.99 -33.12
C SER A 322 7.56 1.45 -33.17
N VAL A 323 8.27 1.45 -32.02
CA VAL A 323 9.70 1.14 -31.98
C VAL A 323 9.97 -0.29 -31.48
N SER A 324 9.24 -0.73 -30.45
CA SER A 324 9.45 -2.03 -29.79
C SER A 324 8.11 -2.65 -29.36
N PRO A 325 7.27 -3.09 -30.28
CA PRO A 325 5.90 -3.54 -30.03
C PRO A 325 5.80 -4.76 -29.10
N ASP A 326 6.88 -5.54 -28.98
CA ASP A 326 6.94 -6.69 -28.07
C ASP A 326 7.17 -6.29 -26.59
N THR A 327 7.64 -5.07 -26.34
CA THR A 327 7.89 -4.56 -24.98
C THR A 327 6.59 -4.36 -24.24
N LEU A 328 6.49 -4.90 -23.02
CA LEU A 328 5.32 -4.71 -22.15
C LEU A 328 5.30 -3.28 -21.60
N VAL A 329 4.10 -2.73 -21.42
CA VAL A 329 3.89 -1.45 -20.75
C VAL A 329 3.26 -1.68 -19.38
N ILE A 330 3.98 -1.29 -18.33
CA ILE A 330 3.56 -1.39 -16.92
C ILE A 330 3.32 0.03 -16.40
N LEU A 331 2.09 0.32 -15.99
CA LEU A 331 1.66 1.64 -15.52
C LEU A 331 1.44 1.63 -14.02
N ASP A 332 2.21 2.42 -13.29
CA ASP A 332 1.91 2.73 -11.90
C ASP A 332 0.88 3.86 -11.83
N GLY A 333 -0.36 3.50 -11.56
CA GLY A 333 -1.51 4.38 -11.40
C GLY A 333 -1.85 4.68 -9.95
N VAL A 334 -0.97 4.40 -8.99
CA VAL A 334 -1.27 4.57 -7.55
C VAL A 334 -1.79 5.98 -7.24
N CYS A 335 -1.21 7.02 -7.80
CA CYS A 335 -1.63 8.40 -7.53
C CYS A 335 -2.56 8.99 -8.61
N SER A 336 -2.97 8.20 -9.61
CA SER A 336 -3.77 8.69 -10.73
C SER A 336 -5.14 8.04 -10.84
N VAL A 337 -5.27 6.73 -10.61
CA VAL A 337 -6.57 6.05 -10.73
C VAL A 337 -7.61 6.70 -9.81
N GLY A 338 -8.75 7.08 -10.41
CA GLY A 338 -9.86 7.76 -9.76
C GLY A 338 -9.74 9.31 -9.68
N SER A 339 -8.59 9.89 -10.09
CA SER A 339 -8.41 11.35 -10.23
C SER A 339 -7.97 11.78 -11.64
N GLU A 340 -7.27 10.90 -12.36
CA GLU A 340 -6.92 11.08 -13.78
C GLU A 340 -7.72 10.11 -14.63
N GLU A 341 -8.04 10.52 -15.85
CA GLU A 341 -8.68 9.66 -16.83
C GLU A 341 -7.67 8.65 -17.38
N ILE A 342 -8.05 7.36 -17.41
CA ILE A 342 -7.21 6.27 -17.88
C ILE A 342 -8.04 5.39 -18.81
N HIS A 343 -7.49 5.11 -19.99
CA HIS A 343 -8.06 4.21 -21.00
C HIS A 343 -7.08 3.05 -21.24
N MET A 344 -6.99 2.13 -20.30
CA MET A 344 -5.95 1.09 -20.24
C MET A 344 -5.86 0.30 -21.55
N ASP A 345 -7.01 -0.21 -22.04
CA ASP A 345 -7.04 -1.06 -23.24
C ASP A 345 -6.71 -0.26 -24.52
N VAL A 346 -7.24 0.97 -24.65
CA VAL A 346 -7.00 1.86 -25.78
C VAL A 346 -5.54 2.29 -25.84
N TRP A 347 -4.96 2.64 -24.70
CA TRP A 347 -3.56 3.03 -24.63
C TRP A 347 -2.61 1.85 -24.86
N GLY A 348 -3.07 0.62 -24.63
CA GLY A 348 -2.27 -0.61 -24.78
C GLY A 348 -1.32 -0.81 -23.61
N VAL A 349 -1.78 -0.46 -22.42
CA VAL A 349 -1.11 -0.77 -21.15
C VAL A 349 -1.31 -2.26 -20.85
N ASP A 350 -0.25 -2.97 -20.48
CA ASP A 350 -0.32 -4.40 -20.19
C ASP A 350 -0.63 -4.70 -18.73
N PHE A 351 -0.10 -3.89 -17.84
CA PHE A 351 -0.36 -4.03 -16.41
C PHE A 351 -0.51 -2.66 -15.78
N LEU A 352 -1.67 -2.41 -15.19
CA LEU A 352 -1.96 -1.21 -14.40
C LEU A 352 -2.02 -1.62 -12.93
N LEU A 353 -1.25 -0.95 -12.08
CA LEU A 353 -1.30 -1.13 -10.63
C LEU A 353 -1.72 0.17 -9.92
N PHE A 354 -2.46 0.04 -8.84
CA PHE A 354 -2.95 1.16 -8.04
C PHE A 354 -3.30 0.72 -6.61
N ALA A 355 -3.77 1.64 -5.77
CA ALA A 355 -3.96 1.38 -4.35
C ALA A 355 -5.22 2.01 -3.78
N SER A 356 -5.70 1.43 -2.69
CA SER A 356 -6.97 1.77 -2.07
C SER A 356 -7.05 3.18 -1.50
N GLN A 357 -5.95 3.72 -0.94
CA GLN A 357 -5.91 4.96 -0.15
C GLN A 357 -5.73 6.25 -0.94
N LYS A 358 -5.83 6.18 -2.26
CA LYS A 358 -5.71 7.32 -3.19
C LYS A 358 -7.06 7.65 -3.81
N GLY A 359 -7.14 7.97 -5.09
CA GLY A 359 -8.37 8.36 -5.77
C GLY A 359 -9.53 7.37 -5.66
N ILE A 360 -9.27 6.10 -5.34
CA ILE A 360 -10.30 5.11 -4.99
C ILE A 360 -11.04 5.49 -3.69
N GLY A 361 -10.39 6.14 -2.73
CA GLY A 361 -11.04 6.77 -1.57
C GLY A 361 -11.50 5.81 -0.50
N ILE A 362 -10.74 4.73 -0.23
CA ILE A 362 -10.97 3.84 0.92
C ILE A 362 -9.74 3.79 1.83
N PRO A 363 -9.84 3.27 3.06
CA PRO A 363 -8.68 3.09 3.91
C PRO A 363 -7.54 2.30 3.24
N PRO A 364 -6.26 2.54 3.61
CA PRO A 364 -5.12 1.79 3.08
C PRO A 364 -5.22 0.31 3.44
N GLY A 365 -4.74 -0.58 2.55
CA GLY A 365 -4.67 -2.02 2.82
C GLY A 365 -5.01 -2.91 1.63
N LEU A 366 -5.37 -2.35 0.46
CA LEU A 366 -5.54 -3.09 -0.78
C LEU A 366 -4.57 -2.60 -1.87
N SER A 367 -3.85 -3.54 -2.45
CA SER A 367 -3.19 -3.43 -3.74
C SER A 367 -4.17 -3.89 -4.81
N LEU A 368 -4.42 -3.03 -5.77
CA LEU A 368 -5.37 -3.23 -6.86
C LEU A 368 -4.60 -3.25 -8.17
N SER A 369 -4.94 -4.14 -9.08
CA SER A 369 -4.28 -4.17 -10.40
C SER A 369 -5.14 -4.79 -11.48
N LEU A 370 -4.81 -4.47 -12.73
CA LEU A 370 -5.45 -4.96 -13.93
C LEU A 370 -4.37 -5.50 -14.88
N ALA A 371 -4.51 -6.73 -15.34
CA ALA A 371 -3.59 -7.35 -16.28
C ALA A 371 -4.28 -7.57 -17.63
N SER A 372 -3.68 -7.06 -18.72
CA SER A 372 -4.17 -7.28 -20.07
C SER A 372 -4.11 -8.76 -20.45
N PRO A 373 -4.83 -9.21 -21.48
CA PRO A 373 -4.67 -10.56 -22.03
C PRO A 373 -3.21 -10.86 -22.43
N ARG A 374 -2.47 -9.87 -22.93
CA ARG A 374 -1.04 -10.02 -23.27
C ARG A 374 -0.18 -10.24 -22.03
N ALA A 375 -0.46 -9.53 -20.94
CA ALA A 375 0.24 -9.75 -19.67
C ALA A 375 -0.02 -11.15 -19.11
N ILE A 376 -1.27 -11.62 -19.15
CA ILE A 376 -1.62 -12.99 -18.73
C ILE A 376 -0.91 -14.03 -19.61
N GLN A 377 -0.90 -13.86 -20.92
CA GLN A 377 -0.17 -14.76 -21.82
C GLN A 377 1.35 -14.75 -21.55
N THR A 378 1.92 -13.59 -21.23
CA THR A 378 3.33 -13.47 -20.86
C THR A 378 3.62 -14.25 -19.59
N PHE A 379 2.76 -14.12 -18.59
CA PHE A 379 2.85 -14.91 -17.37
C PHE A 379 2.76 -16.42 -17.63
N GLU A 380 1.82 -16.87 -18.46
CA GLU A 380 1.64 -18.29 -18.79
C GLU A 380 2.81 -18.89 -19.58
N LYS A 381 3.51 -18.08 -20.39
CA LYS A 381 4.68 -18.48 -21.19
C LYS A 381 6.02 -18.37 -20.45
N ARG A 382 6.03 -18.05 -19.16
CA ARG A 382 7.26 -17.94 -18.37
C ARG A 382 8.08 -19.24 -18.43
N SER A 383 9.39 -19.09 -18.53
CA SER A 383 10.33 -20.21 -18.46
C SER A 383 10.64 -20.63 -17.03
N SER A 384 10.48 -19.72 -16.07
CA SER A 384 10.73 -19.92 -14.65
C SER A 384 9.47 -19.70 -13.79
N PRO A 385 9.35 -20.33 -12.61
CA PRO A 385 8.28 -20.04 -11.68
C PRO A 385 8.30 -18.55 -11.24
N PRO A 386 7.14 -17.95 -10.92
CA PRO A 386 7.09 -16.61 -10.32
C PRO A 386 7.97 -16.48 -9.08
N ALA A 387 8.67 -15.37 -8.93
CA ALA A 387 9.64 -15.12 -7.86
C ALA A 387 9.00 -14.80 -6.50
N GLY A 388 7.82 -15.26 -6.20
CA GLY A 388 7.16 -15.04 -4.92
C GLY A 388 5.96 -15.95 -4.74
N PHE A 389 5.73 -16.43 -3.52
CA PHE A 389 4.58 -17.28 -3.24
C PHE A 389 3.29 -16.48 -3.14
N TYR A 390 3.29 -15.39 -2.33
CA TYR A 390 2.10 -14.55 -2.13
C TYR A 390 1.76 -13.70 -3.36
N THR A 391 2.76 -13.24 -4.10
CA THR A 391 2.58 -12.43 -5.32
C THR A 391 2.20 -13.24 -6.56
N SER A 392 2.30 -14.57 -6.52
CA SER A 392 2.14 -15.43 -7.69
C SER A 392 0.71 -15.44 -8.26
N TRP A 393 0.55 -15.04 -9.51
CA TRP A 393 -0.71 -15.15 -10.25
C TRP A 393 -1.17 -16.59 -10.45
N LYS A 394 -0.26 -17.56 -10.39
CA LYS A 394 -0.62 -18.99 -10.38
C LYS A 394 -1.60 -19.31 -9.23
N LYS A 395 -1.50 -18.55 -8.12
CA LYS A 395 -2.36 -18.68 -6.95
C LYS A 395 -3.59 -17.77 -7.00
N TRP A 396 -3.38 -16.49 -7.39
CA TRP A 396 -4.44 -15.48 -7.33
C TRP A 396 -5.41 -15.51 -8.51
N LEU A 397 -4.94 -15.83 -9.73
CA LEU A 397 -5.78 -15.84 -10.93
C LEU A 397 -6.99 -16.79 -10.81
N PRO A 398 -6.84 -18.05 -10.33
CA PRO A 398 -8.00 -18.90 -10.10
C PRO A 398 -8.97 -18.34 -9.05
N VAL A 399 -8.47 -17.66 -8.01
CA VAL A 399 -9.30 -17.05 -6.97
C VAL A 399 -10.12 -15.89 -7.55
N MET A 400 -9.48 -14.96 -8.29
CA MET A 400 -10.20 -13.83 -8.91
C MET A 400 -11.27 -14.31 -9.88
N LYS A 401 -10.95 -15.27 -10.77
CA LYS A 401 -11.92 -15.86 -11.71
C LYS A 401 -13.09 -16.57 -11.00
N ALA A 402 -12.83 -17.25 -9.89
CA ALA A 402 -13.88 -17.92 -9.13
C ALA A 402 -14.86 -16.90 -8.54
N TYR A 403 -14.36 -15.86 -7.85
CA TYR A 403 -15.25 -14.82 -7.29
C TYR A 403 -16.00 -14.05 -8.37
N GLU A 404 -15.36 -13.77 -9.50
CA GLU A 404 -16.03 -13.17 -10.66
C GLU A 404 -17.15 -14.08 -11.19
N GLY A 405 -16.93 -15.39 -11.21
CA GLY A 405 -17.94 -16.42 -11.52
C GLY A 405 -18.92 -16.71 -10.36
N ARG A 406 -18.93 -15.91 -9.30
CA ARG A 406 -19.79 -16.07 -8.11
C ARG A 406 -19.62 -17.43 -7.41
N THR A 407 -18.40 -17.96 -7.42
CA THR A 407 -18.04 -19.19 -6.70
C THR A 407 -16.91 -18.89 -5.69
N PRO A 408 -16.92 -19.52 -4.50
CA PRO A 408 -15.86 -19.31 -3.53
C PRO A 408 -14.55 -19.99 -3.97
N ALA A 409 -13.41 -19.34 -3.71
CA ALA A 409 -12.09 -19.93 -3.83
C ALA A 409 -11.17 -19.40 -2.74
N TYR A 410 -10.11 -20.13 -2.44
CA TYR A 410 -9.20 -19.79 -1.37
C TYR A 410 -7.74 -20.03 -1.76
N PHE A 411 -6.94 -19.01 -1.47
CA PHE A 411 -5.48 -19.10 -1.42
C PHE A 411 -4.96 -18.43 -0.15
N ALA A 412 -5.41 -17.20 0.11
CA ALA A 412 -5.14 -16.46 1.33
C ALA A 412 -6.40 -15.68 1.71
N THR A 413 -6.64 -15.49 3.00
CA THR A 413 -7.85 -14.82 3.50
C THR A 413 -7.90 -13.37 3.02
N PRO A 414 -8.92 -12.98 2.24
CA PRO A 414 -9.07 -11.60 1.80
C PRO A 414 -9.54 -10.71 2.97
N PRO A 415 -9.20 -9.42 2.99
CA PRO A 415 -9.65 -8.48 4.01
C PRO A 415 -11.10 -8.07 3.74
N THR A 416 -12.07 -8.87 4.19
CA THR A 416 -13.49 -8.74 3.86
C THR A 416 -14.03 -7.33 4.11
N ASN A 417 -13.70 -6.71 5.25
CA ASN A 417 -14.13 -5.35 5.59
C ASN A 417 -13.65 -4.31 4.57
N LEU A 418 -12.37 -4.37 4.16
CA LEU A 418 -11.84 -3.46 3.14
C LEU A 418 -12.47 -3.71 1.77
N ILE A 419 -12.88 -4.93 1.46
CA ILE A 419 -13.57 -5.25 0.21
C ILE A 419 -15.00 -4.69 0.23
N TYR A 420 -15.71 -4.70 1.37
CA TYR A 420 -16.99 -3.98 1.51
C TYR A 420 -16.82 -2.47 1.29
N ALA A 421 -15.78 -1.86 1.88
CA ALA A 421 -15.46 -0.46 1.66
C ALA A 421 -15.13 -0.18 0.18
N LEU A 422 -14.35 -1.07 -0.46
CA LEU A 422 -14.03 -0.98 -1.89
C LEU A 422 -15.29 -1.06 -2.76
N HIS A 423 -16.16 -2.01 -2.49
CA HIS A 423 -17.43 -2.18 -3.21
C HIS A 423 -18.29 -0.91 -3.13
N THR A 424 -18.43 -0.33 -1.92
CA THR A 424 -19.20 0.91 -1.73
C THR A 424 -18.60 2.06 -2.52
N SER A 425 -17.28 2.26 -2.43
CA SER A 425 -16.60 3.32 -3.19
C SER A 425 -16.72 3.12 -4.70
N LEU A 426 -16.46 1.91 -5.20
CA LEU A 426 -16.56 1.61 -6.63
C LEU A 426 -18.00 1.78 -7.15
N LYS A 427 -18.99 1.37 -6.37
CA LYS A 427 -20.40 1.55 -6.73
C LYS A 427 -20.77 3.03 -6.84
N THR A 428 -20.30 3.86 -5.90
CA THR A 428 -20.46 5.31 -5.99
C THR A 428 -19.76 5.89 -7.22
N MET A 429 -18.57 5.40 -7.58
CA MET A 429 -17.81 5.89 -8.73
C MET A 429 -18.42 5.47 -10.07
N THR A 430 -18.97 4.26 -10.18
CA THR A 430 -19.42 3.66 -11.46
C THR A 430 -20.93 3.73 -11.69
N GLN A 431 -21.71 3.84 -10.61
CA GLN A 431 -23.17 3.79 -10.64
C GLN A 431 -23.82 4.97 -9.87
N GLY A 432 -23.02 5.86 -9.29
CA GLY A 432 -23.50 7.02 -8.54
C GLY A 432 -24.00 8.15 -9.44
N GLN A 433 -24.42 9.24 -8.81
CA GLN A 433 -24.95 10.42 -9.52
C GLN A 433 -23.87 11.17 -10.32
N VAL A 434 -22.60 11.11 -9.86
CA VAL A 434 -21.45 11.72 -10.54
C VAL A 434 -20.79 10.65 -11.39
N SER A 435 -20.88 10.78 -12.71
CA SER A 435 -20.21 9.86 -13.63
C SER A 435 -18.68 9.94 -13.53
N LEU A 436 -17.94 8.91 -13.97
CA LEU A 436 -16.47 8.93 -14.02
C LEU A 436 -15.94 10.15 -14.79
N SER A 437 -16.53 10.47 -15.94
CA SER A 437 -16.13 11.66 -16.73
C SER A 437 -16.33 12.96 -15.96
N GLN A 438 -17.48 13.12 -15.29
CA GLN A 438 -17.71 14.27 -14.40
C GLN A 438 -16.72 14.30 -13.24
N ARG A 439 -16.43 13.15 -12.62
CA ARG A 439 -15.43 13.02 -11.56
C ARG A 439 -14.05 13.53 -12.01
N PHE A 440 -13.59 13.10 -13.18
CA PHE A 440 -12.32 13.58 -13.75
C PHE A 440 -12.37 15.09 -14.05
N GLN A 441 -13.49 15.59 -14.56
CA GLN A 441 -13.65 17.02 -14.79
C GLN A 441 -13.59 17.83 -13.48
N MET A 442 -14.24 17.35 -12.42
CA MET A 442 -14.20 18.00 -11.10
C MET A 442 -12.75 18.03 -10.55
N HIS A 443 -11.95 16.98 -10.76
CA HIS A 443 -10.53 16.99 -10.38
C HIS A 443 -9.73 18.00 -11.20
N ARG A 444 -9.94 18.09 -12.52
CA ARG A 444 -9.32 19.12 -13.38
C ARG A 444 -9.65 20.53 -12.90
N ASP A 445 -10.92 20.80 -12.56
CA ASP A 445 -11.37 22.12 -12.13
C ASP A 445 -10.83 22.47 -10.74
N ALA A 446 -10.86 21.55 -9.78
CA ALA A 446 -10.24 21.72 -8.47
C ALA A 446 -8.72 21.95 -8.57
N SER A 447 -8.05 21.21 -9.43
CA SER A 447 -6.63 21.37 -9.71
C SER A 447 -6.30 22.76 -10.25
N LYS A 448 -7.03 23.23 -11.27
CA LYS A 448 -6.87 24.57 -11.83
C LYS A 448 -7.09 25.64 -10.76
N ARG A 449 -8.11 25.47 -9.94
CA ARG A 449 -8.43 26.41 -8.84
C ARG A 449 -7.31 26.46 -7.81
N VAL A 450 -6.81 25.31 -7.34
CA VAL A 450 -5.71 25.26 -6.36
C VAL A 450 -4.45 25.88 -6.94
N LYS A 451 -4.05 25.51 -8.16
CA LYS A 451 -2.84 26.00 -8.82
C LYS A 451 -2.91 27.53 -9.08
N LYS A 452 -4.08 28.02 -9.48
CA LYS A 452 -4.29 29.47 -9.62
C LYS A 452 -4.17 30.19 -8.27
N ALA A 453 -4.79 29.68 -7.23
CA ALA A 453 -4.71 30.28 -5.90
C ALA A 453 -3.25 30.28 -5.36
N ILE A 454 -2.49 29.22 -5.58
CA ILE A 454 -1.05 29.16 -5.27
C ILE A 454 -0.29 30.29 -5.99
N GLN A 455 -0.53 30.47 -7.26
CA GLN A 455 0.07 31.57 -8.05
C GLN A 455 -0.38 32.95 -7.54
N ASP A 456 -1.66 33.13 -7.23
CA ASP A 456 -2.21 34.38 -6.69
C ASP A 456 -1.63 34.73 -5.30
N MET A 457 -1.20 33.72 -4.53
CA MET A 457 -0.47 33.89 -3.27
C MET A 457 1.03 34.21 -3.48
N GLY A 458 1.53 34.28 -4.72
CA GLY A 458 2.95 34.49 -5.02
C GLY A 458 3.82 33.24 -4.77
N LEU A 459 3.23 32.05 -4.80
CA LEU A 459 3.93 30.78 -4.66
C LEU A 459 4.18 30.14 -6.03
N GLU A 460 5.21 29.31 -6.10
CA GLU A 460 5.56 28.57 -7.32
C GLU A 460 5.26 27.08 -7.16
N GLN A 461 4.80 26.45 -8.24
CA GLN A 461 4.75 25.00 -8.32
C GLN A 461 6.17 24.43 -8.47
N LEU A 462 6.37 23.18 -8.01
CA LEU A 462 7.60 22.43 -8.28
C LEU A 462 7.77 22.17 -9.78
N ALA A 463 6.66 21.94 -10.50
CA ALA A 463 6.66 21.72 -11.94
C ALA A 463 7.32 22.88 -12.71
N LEU A 464 8.21 22.54 -13.63
CA LEU A 464 8.89 23.51 -14.48
C LEU A 464 7.91 24.09 -15.53
N PRO A 465 8.19 25.27 -16.11
CA PRO A 465 7.27 25.97 -17.00
C PRO A 465 6.74 25.14 -18.19
N ASP A 466 7.61 24.31 -18.80
CA ASP A 466 7.29 23.41 -19.90
C ASP A 466 6.35 22.25 -19.53
N SER A 467 6.25 21.93 -18.25
CA SER A 467 5.37 20.89 -17.73
C SER A 467 4.09 21.43 -17.06
N ARG A 468 3.92 22.74 -16.92
CA ARG A 468 2.81 23.33 -16.12
C ARG A 468 1.45 23.24 -16.78
N GLU A 469 1.37 23.13 -18.10
CA GLU A 469 0.10 23.13 -18.81
C GLU A 469 -0.58 21.76 -18.80
N ASP A 470 0.12 20.72 -19.19
CA ASP A 470 -0.39 19.36 -19.38
C ASP A 470 0.37 18.28 -18.60
N GLY A 471 1.52 18.63 -18.00
CA GLY A 471 2.42 17.73 -17.27
C GLY A 471 2.21 17.71 -15.76
N VAL A 472 1.06 18.19 -15.24
CA VAL A 472 0.79 18.28 -13.80
C VAL A 472 -0.47 17.54 -13.39
N ALA A 473 -0.38 16.82 -12.29
CA ALA A 473 -1.47 16.01 -11.76
C ALA A 473 -2.73 16.82 -11.42
N ASN A 474 -3.90 16.22 -11.63
CA ASN A 474 -5.18 16.80 -11.22
C ASN A 474 -5.55 16.45 -9.78
N GLY A 475 -4.94 15.43 -9.17
CA GLY A 475 -5.21 15.01 -7.80
C GLY A 475 -4.29 15.64 -6.75
N MET A 476 -3.25 16.38 -7.15
CA MET A 476 -2.31 16.98 -6.20
C MET A 476 -1.54 18.18 -6.80
N THR A 477 -0.93 18.98 -5.92
CA THR A 477 -0.02 20.08 -6.31
C THR A 477 1.21 20.07 -5.40
N ALA A 478 2.41 20.03 -5.97
CA ALA A 478 3.67 20.26 -5.27
C ALA A 478 4.02 21.75 -5.35
N VAL A 479 4.28 22.37 -4.18
CA VAL A 479 4.40 23.82 -4.04
C VAL A 479 5.74 24.17 -3.38
N ARG A 480 6.56 24.98 -4.02
CA ARG A 480 7.83 25.46 -3.45
C ARG A 480 7.57 26.35 -2.23
N TYR A 481 8.40 26.21 -1.21
CA TYR A 481 8.39 27.19 -0.12
C TYR A 481 8.80 28.56 -0.66
N PRO A 482 8.11 29.63 -0.22
CA PRO A 482 8.52 30.97 -0.61
C PRO A 482 9.91 31.30 -0.05
N LYS A 483 10.62 32.21 -0.69
CA LYS A 483 11.98 32.59 -0.29
C LYS A 483 12.05 32.99 1.19
N GLY A 484 12.93 32.37 1.94
CA GLY A 484 13.13 32.61 3.36
C GLY A 484 12.24 31.83 4.30
N LEU A 485 11.29 31.01 3.78
CA LEU A 485 10.45 30.09 4.55
C LEU A 485 10.80 28.62 4.24
N SER A 486 10.43 27.74 5.14
CA SER A 486 10.73 26.31 5.08
C SER A 486 9.61 25.47 5.69
N ALA A 487 9.75 24.16 5.75
CA ALA A 487 8.74 23.25 6.31
C ALA A 487 8.29 23.62 7.75
N PRO A 488 9.20 23.94 8.72
CA PRO A 488 8.82 24.35 10.06
C PRO A 488 7.93 25.60 10.13
N ASP A 489 8.04 26.49 9.15
CA ASP A 489 7.30 27.77 9.13
C ASP A 489 5.84 27.56 8.67
N ILE A 490 5.55 26.51 7.90
CA ILE A 490 4.25 26.28 7.26
C ILE A 490 3.54 25.04 7.79
N LEU A 491 4.17 23.87 7.72
CA LEU A 491 3.47 22.60 7.97
C LEU A 491 2.91 22.46 9.39
N PRO A 492 3.66 22.77 10.47
CA PRO A 492 3.12 22.71 11.84
C PRO A 492 1.97 23.71 12.05
N LYS A 493 2.06 24.91 11.47
CA LYS A 493 1.01 25.92 11.59
C LYS A 493 -0.29 25.53 10.87
N MET A 494 -0.17 24.88 9.70
CA MET A 494 -1.32 24.27 9.02
C MET A 494 -1.94 23.17 9.89
N ALA A 495 -1.13 22.30 10.49
CA ALA A 495 -1.59 21.23 11.37
C ALA A 495 -2.28 21.77 12.65
N GLN A 496 -1.81 22.89 13.22
CA GLN A 496 -2.46 23.58 14.34
C GLN A 496 -3.82 24.15 13.94
N ARG A 497 -3.99 24.56 12.68
CA ARG A 497 -5.27 25.00 12.10
C ARG A 497 -6.17 23.87 11.63
N GLY A 498 -5.81 22.61 11.96
CA GLY A 498 -6.62 21.46 11.63
C GLY A 498 -6.50 20.99 10.17
N VAL A 499 -5.40 21.28 9.46
CA VAL A 499 -5.12 20.79 8.09
C VAL A 499 -3.75 20.16 8.03
N VAL A 500 -3.65 19.00 7.38
CA VAL A 500 -2.39 18.27 7.22
C VAL A 500 -1.96 18.30 5.75
N PHE A 501 -0.79 18.90 5.46
CA PHE A 501 -0.11 18.84 4.17
C PHE A 501 1.08 17.88 4.21
N GLY A 502 1.48 17.32 3.06
CA GLY A 502 2.63 16.45 2.93
C GLY A 502 3.94 17.23 2.78
N PRO A 503 5.04 16.84 3.45
CA PRO A 503 6.36 17.40 3.15
C PRO A 503 6.84 16.96 1.76
N GLY A 504 7.88 17.60 1.21
CA GLY A 504 8.56 17.14 0.01
C GLY A 504 9.16 15.74 0.19
N LEU A 505 9.32 15.02 -0.93
CA LEU A 505 9.79 13.62 -0.91
C LEU A 505 10.93 13.33 -1.91
N HIS A 506 11.05 14.14 -2.97
CA HIS A 506 12.09 13.96 -3.98
C HIS A 506 13.49 14.10 -3.38
N LYS A 507 14.40 13.13 -3.64
CA LYS A 507 15.72 13.03 -3.03
C LYS A 507 16.55 14.32 -3.09
N ASP A 508 16.49 15.05 -4.21
CA ASP A 508 17.34 16.21 -4.45
C ASP A 508 16.78 17.52 -3.89
N CYS A 509 15.45 17.62 -3.68
CA CYS A 509 14.80 18.88 -3.29
C CYS A 509 13.69 18.74 -2.23
N LYS A 510 13.66 17.62 -1.47
CA LYS A 510 12.61 17.34 -0.48
C LYS A 510 12.37 18.45 0.56
N ASN A 511 13.38 19.26 0.84
CA ASN A 511 13.32 20.35 1.80
C ASN A 511 12.85 21.69 1.18
N GLU A 512 12.63 21.73 -0.13
CA GLU A 512 12.32 22.96 -0.87
C GLU A 512 10.83 23.17 -1.14
N TYR A 513 9.99 22.16 -0.89
CA TYR A 513 8.58 22.19 -1.25
C TYR A 513 7.72 21.34 -0.30
N PHE A 514 6.43 21.55 -0.36
CA PHE A 514 5.40 20.74 0.27
C PHE A 514 4.37 20.28 -0.76
N ARG A 515 3.50 19.33 -0.36
CA ARG A 515 2.53 18.74 -1.26
C ARG A 515 1.12 18.90 -0.70
N ILE A 516 0.21 19.34 -1.55
CA ILE A 516 -1.22 19.44 -1.28
C ILE A 516 -1.91 18.33 -2.07
N GLY A 517 -2.61 17.41 -1.40
CA GLY A 517 -3.52 16.48 -2.04
C GLY A 517 -4.90 17.12 -2.18
N HIS A 518 -5.49 16.98 -3.35
CA HIS A 518 -6.86 17.44 -3.63
C HIS A 518 -7.52 16.43 -4.56
N MET A 519 -7.87 15.27 -3.99
CA MET A 519 -8.51 14.18 -4.73
C MET A 519 -9.59 13.48 -3.88
N GLY A 520 -10.40 12.66 -4.54
CA GLY A 520 -11.44 11.88 -3.90
C GLY A 520 -12.57 12.73 -3.37
N ILE A 521 -13.09 12.39 -2.18
CA ILE A 521 -14.30 13.02 -1.61
C ILE A 521 -14.15 14.53 -1.42
N SER A 522 -12.96 15.03 -1.10
CA SER A 522 -12.70 16.47 -0.95
C SER A 522 -12.89 17.29 -2.24
N VAL A 523 -12.97 16.61 -3.38
CA VAL A 523 -13.21 17.22 -4.70
C VAL A 523 -14.61 16.91 -5.22
N VAL A 524 -15.04 15.64 -5.10
CA VAL A 524 -16.31 15.21 -5.71
C VAL A 524 -17.53 15.57 -4.88
N ASP A 525 -17.33 16.01 -3.65
CA ASP A 525 -18.38 16.61 -2.82
C ASP A 525 -18.01 18.07 -2.43
N PRO A 526 -18.34 19.05 -3.26
CA PRO A 526 -18.05 20.45 -2.98
C PRO A 526 -18.73 21.00 -1.71
N SER A 527 -19.78 20.35 -1.21
CA SER A 527 -20.49 20.79 0.01
C SER A 527 -19.61 20.70 1.27
N ARG A 528 -18.55 19.87 1.25
CA ARG A 528 -17.55 19.77 2.33
C ARG A 528 -16.73 21.06 2.50
N GLY A 529 -16.55 21.84 1.43
CA GLY A 529 -15.76 23.07 1.45
C GLY A 529 -14.27 22.85 1.74
N ASP A 530 -13.75 21.63 1.54
CA ASP A 530 -12.37 21.27 1.88
C ASP A 530 -11.35 22.12 1.13
N ILE A 531 -11.54 22.34 -0.17
CA ILE A 531 -10.65 23.17 -1.01
C ILE A 531 -10.65 24.63 -0.54
N ASP A 532 -11.81 25.21 -0.23
CA ASP A 532 -11.91 26.57 0.30
C ASP A 532 -11.19 26.70 1.64
N THR A 533 -11.39 25.73 2.50
CA THR A 533 -10.79 25.67 3.83
C THR A 533 -9.26 25.67 3.75
N ILE A 534 -8.67 24.83 2.88
CA ILE A 534 -7.20 24.75 2.81
C ILE A 534 -6.58 26.01 2.20
N LEU A 535 -7.21 26.59 1.17
CA LEU A 535 -6.69 27.79 0.51
C LEU A 535 -6.72 28.99 1.47
N LYS A 536 -7.83 29.19 2.18
CA LYS A 536 -7.94 30.23 3.20
C LYS A 536 -6.90 30.07 4.31
N LYS A 537 -6.78 28.86 4.90
CA LYS A 537 -5.83 28.61 5.99
C LYS A 537 -4.38 28.71 5.55
N LEU A 538 -4.06 28.30 4.32
CA LEU A 538 -2.71 28.48 3.76
C LEU A 538 -2.36 29.96 3.64
N GLU A 539 -3.26 30.79 3.13
CA GLU A 539 -3.06 32.22 3.04
C GLU A 539 -2.82 32.86 4.42
N GLU A 540 -3.63 32.50 5.43
CA GLU A 540 -3.45 32.96 6.81
C GLU A 540 -2.08 32.58 7.37
N VAL A 541 -1.62 31.34 7.13
CA VAL A 541 -0.31 30.84 7.58
C VAL A 541 0.83 31.58 6.88
N LEU A 542 0.71 31.85 5.59
CA LEU A 542 1.72 32.58 4.82
C LEU A 542 1.87 34.02 5.34
N VAL A 543 0.76 34.71 5.60
CA VAL A 543 0.76 36.07 6.18
C VAL A 543 1.42 36.06 7.56
N GLU A 544 1.05 35.12 8.42
CA GLU A 544 1.65 34.97 9.77
C GLU A 544 3.15 34.66 9.71
N ALA A 545 3.59 33.91 8.69
CA ALA A 545 5.00 33.62 8.45
C ALA A 545 5.77 34.80 7.83
N GLY A 546 5.09 35.93 7.55
CA GLY A 546 5.72 37.12 6.99
C GLY A 546 5.89 37.10 5.46
N HIS A 547 5.23 36.16 4.76
CA HIS A 547 5.22 36.14 3.29
C HIS A 547 4.45 37.35 2.75
N LYS A 548 5.07 38.08 1.82
CA LYS A 548 4.45 39.19 1.10
C LYS A 548 4.13 38.76 -0.32
N ARG A 549 2.91 38.96 -0.75
CA ARG A 549 2.56 38.80 -2.17
C ARG A 549 3.44 39.73 -3.02
N THR A 550 4.16 39.17 -3.95
CA THR A 550 4.96 39.91 -4.94
C THR A 550 4.12 40.24 -6.16
#